data_c73a4040be03a8819736c07714890978
#
_entry.id   c73a4040be03a8819736c07714890978
#
_cell.length_a   1.000
_cell.length_b   1.000
_cell.length_c   1.000
_cell.angle_alpha   90.00
_cell.angle_beta   90.00
_cell.angle_gamma   90.00
#
_symmetry.space_group_name_H-M   'P 1'
#
loop_
_entity.id
_entity.type
_entity.pdbx_description
1 polymer ?
#
loop_
_entity_poly.entity_id
_entity_poly.type
_entity_poly.pdbx_seq_one_letter_code
_entity_poly.pdbx_strand_id
1 'polypeptide(L)'
;MAPSSVVEAARAALGPVGVYLPIALGTNAPIDEQRTAARRLERAGYRAVWTNESVGGKDALVQLSVLLAATERMVFGTGIANIWSRPAQTAQAAAAQLAQAYPDRLVLGLGVGYPQQAAAVDREFGRPLATMRGYLEKMAAPTVPPAADAVFPRILAANGPKMLALAAELTDGALPFGLPASATARMRQALGPDKLLVVGVSAFVEEPGAAPARERARAAVGAALSRPWLAEAVKQSGFTDRQIADVDDALVDALAAHGTPEAIAAGLQDHLAAGADHVGPVLDAGPDLLRNVETLERLAPAVLAL
;
A
#
# COMPACT_ATOMS: atom_id res chain seq x y z
N MET A 1 18.60 6.43 -26.46
CA MET A 1 17.74 6.76 -25.31
C MET A 1 18.48 6.32 -24.05
N ALA A 2 18.63 7.18 -23.06
CA ALA A 2 19.11 6.76 -21.75
C ALA A 2 18.14 5.70 -21.19
N PRO A 3 18.62 4.68 -20.45
CA PRO A 3 17.73 3.74 -19.80
C PRO A 3 16.81 4.50 -18.86
N SER A 4 15.50 4.23 -18.95
CA SER A 4 14.51 4.77 -18.00
C SER A 4 14.93 4.38 -16.58
N SER A 5 14.80 5.30 -15.63
CA SER A 5 15.04 4.97 -14.23
C SER A 5 14.03 3.93 -13.75
N VAL A 6 14.38 3.12 -12.72
CA VAL A 6 13.46 2.14 -12.14
C VAL A 6 12.15 2.79 -11.67
N VAL A 7 12.22 4.04 -11.23
CA VAL A 7 11.05 4.82 -10.79
C VAL A 7 10.17 5.22 -11.97
N GLU A 8 10.76 5.66 -13.09
CA GLU A 8 10.00 6.01 -14.32
C GLU A 8 9.31 4.76 -14.90
N ALA A 9 10.02 3.64 -14.97
CA ALA A 9 9.43 2.37 -15.39
C ALA A 9 8.26 1.97 -14.50
N ALA A 10 8.42 2.09 -13.17
CA ALA A 10 7.36 1.80 -12.22
C ALA A 10 6.15 2.73 -12.36
N ARG A 11 6.35 4.06 -12.54
CA ARG A 11 5.25 5.01 -12.81
C ARG A 11 4.47 4.62 -14.06
N ALA A 12 5.19 4.31 -15.13
CA ALA A 12 4.57 3.92 -16.39
C ALA A 12 3.79 2.60 -16.27
N ALA A 13 4.31 1.62 -15.55
CA ALA A 13 3.69 0.31 -15.36
C ALA A 13 2.46 0.39 -14.45
N LEU A 14 2.56 1.06 -13.30
CA LEU A 14 1.50 1.20 -12.31
C LEU A 14 0.30 2.02 -12.84
N GLY A 15 0.57 3.11 -13.57
CA GLY A 15 -0.45 4.13 -13.87
C GLY A 15 -0.90 4.88 -12.61
N PRO A 16 -1.85 5.82 -12.73
CA PRO A 16 -2.25 6.67 -11.60
C PRO A 16 -3.03 5.91 -10.53
N VAL A 17 -3.80 4.88 -10.91
CA VAL A 17 -4.70 4.18 -9.99
C VAL A 17 -4.50 2.66 -10.06
N GLY A 18 -4.38 2.04 -8.89
CA GLY A 18 -4.50 0.61 -8.68
C GLY A 18 -5.49 0.32 -7.56
N VAL A 19 -5.46 -0.91 -7.03
CA VAL A 19 -6.33 -1.30 -5.91
C VAL A 19 -5.56 -2.17 -4.92
N TYR A 20 -6.01 -2.22 -3.68
CA TYR A 20 -5.59 -3.28 -2.76
C TYR A 20 -6.47 -4.50 -2.95
N LEU A 21 -5.86 -5.70 -2.96
CA LEU A 21 -6.62 -6.95 -2.99
C LEU A 21 -7.53 -6.99 -1.76
N PRO A 22 -8.88 -7.03 -1.94
CA PRO A 22 -9.80 -6.72 -0.86
C PRO A 22 -10.05 -7.94 0.04
N ILE A 23 -8.99 -8.44 0.66
CA ILE A 23 -9.04 -9.48 1.69
C ILE A 23 -9.17 -8.79 3.04
N ALA A 24 -10.22 -9.13 3.79
CA ALA A 24 -10.45 -8.56 5.11
C ALA A 24 -9.27 -8.81 6.04
N LEU A 25 -8.94 -7.81 6.87
CA LEU A 25 -7.85 -7.93 7.83
C LEU A 25 -8.07 -9.11 8.78
N GLY A 26 -7.01 -9.87 9.02
CA GLY A 26 -7.07 -11.05 9.90
C GLY A 26 -7.69 -12.30 9.27
N THR A 27 -8.04 -12.24 7.97
CA THR A 27 -8.53 -13.39 7.21
C THR A 27 -7.54 -13.80 6.13
N ASN A 28 -7.73 -15.00 5.59
CA ASN A 28 -7.01 -15.50 4.45
C ASN A 28 -7.99 -16.18 3.50
N ALA A 29 -8.12 -15.67 2.28
CA ALA A 29 -8.96 -16.27 1.26
C ALA A 29 -8.23 -17.44 0.57
N PRO A 30 -8.95 -18.48 0.09
CA PRO A 30 -8.37 -19.55 -0.71
C PRO A 30 -7.59 -19.01 -1.91
N ILE A 31 -6.46 -19.63 -2.24
CA ILE A 31 -5.56 -19.12 -3.29
C ILE A 31 -6.22 -19.11 -4.67
N ASP A 32 -7.14 -20.01 -4.96
CA ASP A 32 -7.88 -20.04 -6.22
C ASP A 32 -8.90 -18.90 -6.34
N GLU A 33 -9.48 -18.47 -5.22
CA GLU A 33 -10.30 -17.25 -5.17
C GLU A 33 -9.44 -16.01 -5.39
N GLN A 34 -8.22 -15.96 -4.83
CA GLN A 34 -7.29 -14.86 -5.06
C GLN A 34 -6.84 -14.79 -6.54
N ARG A 35 -6.56 -15.93 -7.20
CA ARG A 35 -6.30 -15.98 -8.65
C ARG A 35 -7.50 -15.45 -9.45
N THR A 36 -8.69 -15.87 -9.08
CA THR A 36 -9.93 -15.43 -9.72
C THR A 36 -10.11 -13.92 -9.55
N ALA A 37 -9.91 -13.40 -8.33
CA ALA A 37 -9.95 -11.99 -8.02
C ALA A 37 -8.96 -11.18 -8.88
N ALA A 38 -7.70 -11.60 -8.95
CA ALA A 38 -6.68 -10.93 -9.75
C ALA A 38 -7.05 -10.86 -11.25
N ARG A 39 -7.53 -11.96 -11.82
CA ARG A 39 -7.99 -12.00 -13.22
C ARG A 39 -9.22 -11.12 -13.48
N ARG A 40 -10.14 -11.04 -12.51
CA ARG A 40 -11.32 -10.15 -12.60
C ARG A 40 -10.89 -8.69 -12.58
N LEU A 41 -10.00 -8.31 -11.66
CA LEU A 41 -9.47 -6.95 -11.57
C LEU A 41 -8.69 -6.55 -12.84
N GLU A 42 -7.89 -7.47 -13.41
CA GLU A 42 -7.20 -7.24 -14.67
C GLU A 42 -8.20 -7.00 -15.83
N ARG A 43 -9.27 -7.80 -15.91
CA ARG A 43 -10.33 -7.62 -16.91
C ARG A 43 -11.13 -6.33 -16.70
N ALA A 44 -11.29 -5.88 -15.46
CA ALA A 44 -11.93 -4.60 -15.14
C ALA A 44 -11.07 -3.39 -15.52
N GLY A 45 -9.80 -3.60 -15.95
CA GLY A 45 -8.90 -2.55 -16.43
C GLY A 45 -7.89 -2.06 -15.41
N TYR A 46 -7.88 -2.57 -14.19
CA TYR A 46 -6.85 -2.22 -13.22
C TYR A 46 -5.47 -2.69 -13.68
N ARG A 47 -4.48 -1.80 -13.56
CA ARG A 47 -3.10 -2.11 -13.95
C ARG A 47 -2.25 -2.59 -12.79
N ALA A 48 -2.63 -2.25 -11.56
CA ALA A 48 -1.87 -2.58 -10.36
C ALA A 48 -2.75 -3.10 -9.22
N VAL A 49 -2.25 -4.13 -8.51
CA VAL A 49 -2.85 -4.66 -7.29
C VAL A 49 -1.82 -4.73 -6.18
N TRP A 50 -2.18 -4.20 -5.02
CA TRP A 50 -1.39 -4.23 -3.80
C TRP A 50 -1.88 -5.32 -2.86
N THR A 51 -0.96 -6.04 -2.22
CA THR A 51 -1.29 -7.04 -1.20
C THR A 51 -0.55 -6.72 0.10
N ASN A 52 -1.13 -7.12 1.21
CA ASN A 52 -0.48 -7.02 2.51
C ASN A 52 0.02 -8.39 2.99
N GLU A 53 0.93 -8.40 3.94
CA GLU A 53 1.45 -9.60 4.57
C GLU A 53 0.97 -9.71 6.03
N SER A 54 0.68 -10.93 6.45
CA SER A 54 0.39 -11.23 7.85
C SER A 54 1.42 -12.25 8.35
N VAL A 55 2.26 -11.84 9.29
CA VAL A 55 3.29 -12.70 9.87
C VAL A 55 2.67 -14.00 10.40
N GLY A 56 3.16 -15.14 9.92
CA GLY A 56 2.65 -16.46 10.27
C GLY A 56 1.36 -16.90 9.56
N GLY A 57 0.66 -15.99 8.85
CA GLY A 57 -0.61 -16.31 8.21
C GLY A 57 -0.60 -16.27 6.69
N LYS A 58 0.13 -15.31 6.11
CA LYS A 58 0.18 -15.09 4.67
C LYS A 58 1.52 -14.51 4.25
N ASP A 59 2.29 -15.26 3.46
CA ASP A 59 3.54 -14.79 2.86
C ASP A 59 3.26 -13.98 1.59
N ALA A 60 3.65 -12.70 1.57
CA ALA A 60 3.36 -11.82 0.46
C ALA A 60 4.08 -12.23 -0.84
N LEU A 61 5.34 -12.66 -0.79
CA LEU A 61 6.10 -12.98 -2.00
C LEU A 61 5.64 -14.31 -2.63
N VAL A 62 5.27 -15.30 -1.81
CA VAL A 62 4.61 -16.53 -2.30
C VAL A 62 3.25 -16.18 -2.92
N GLN A 63 2.45 -15.33 -2.27
CA GLN A 63 1.19 -14.84 -2.83
C GLN A 63 1.42 -14.15 -4.17
N LEU A 64 2.38 -13.22 -4.26
CA LEU A 64 2.67 -12.51 -5.51
C LEU A 64 3.10 -13.46 -6.62
N SER A 65 3.89 -14.51 -6.33
CA SER A 65 4.30 -15.49 -7.35
C SER A 65 3.10 -16.15 -8.03
N VAL A 66 2.08 -16.49 -7.23
CA VAL A 66 0.85 -17.11 -7.71
C VAL A 66 -0.01 -16.15 -8.53
N LEU A 67 -0.12 -14.88 -8.08
CA LEU A 67 -0.93 -13.86 -8.73
C LEU A 67 -0.30 -13.36 -10.04
N LEU A 68 1.02 -13.20 -10.07
CA LEU A 68 1.80 -12.87 -11.27
C LEU A 68 1.63 -13.94 -12.35
N ALA A 69 1.69 -15.22 -11.96
CA ALA A 69 1.48 -16.35 -12.87
C ALA A 69 0.02 -16.46 -13.35
N ALA A 70 -0.94 -15.89 -12.63
CA ALA A 70 -2.35 -15.95 -12.96
C ALA A 70 -2.83 -14.82 -13.88
N THR A 71 -2.01 -13.79 -14.11
CA THR A 71 -2.34 -12.57 -14.87
C THR A 71 -1.29 -12.30 -15.95
N GLU A 72 -1.62 -11.49 -16.95
CA GLU A 72 -0.75 -11.27 -18.10
C GLU A 72 0.07 -9.98 -18.00
N ARG A 73 -0.54 -8.90 -17.52
CA ARG A 73 0.03 -7.54 -17.55
C ARG A 73 0.01 -6.82 -16.21
N MET A 74 -0.77 -7.34 -15.26
CA MET A 74 -0.97 -6.68 -13.97
C MET A 74 0.33 -6.58 -13.18
N VAL A 75 0.59 -5.40 -12.65
CA VAL A 75 1.68 -5.13 -11.71
C VAL A 75 1.20 -5.50 -10.31
N PHE A 76 2.05 -6.16 -9.53
CA PHE A 76 1.77 -6.45 -8.13
C PHE A 76 2.75 -5.75 -7.22
N GLY A 77 2.20 -5.12 -6.18
CA GLY A 77 2.99 -4.51 -5.11
C GLY A 77 2.68 -5.12 -3.75
N THR A 78 3.66 -5.12 -2.86
CA THR A 78 3.39 -5.40 -1.45
C THR A 78 3.11 -4.10 -0.70
N GLY A 79 1.99 -4.00 -0.05
CA GLY A 79 1.57 -2.86 0.75
C GLY A 79 1.18 -3.28 2.17
N ILE A 80 2.07 -3.88 2.91
CA ILE A 80 3.54 -4.07 2.78
C ILE A 80 3.95 -5.53 2.97
N ALA A 81 5.16 -5.89 2.48
CA ALA A 81 5.88 -7.06 2.97
C ALA A 81 6.50 -6.72 4.34
N ASN A 82 6.30 -7.60 5.30
CA ASN A 82 6.72 -7.38 6.67
C ASN A 82 8.17 -7.85 6.87
N ILE A 83 9.04 -6.99 7.41
CA ILE A 83 10.46 -7.33 7.62
C ILE A 83 10.69 -8.47 8.62
N TRP A 84 9.68 -8.82 9.42
CA TRP A 84 9.76 -9.92 10.39
C TRP A 84 9.49 -11.29 9.77
N SER A 85 8.83 -11.33 8.60
CA SER A 85 8.46 -12.60 7.94
C SER A 85 9.68 -13.36 7.43
N ARG A 86 10.76 -12.68 7.04
CA ARG A 86 11.96 -13.32 6.48
C ARG A 86 13.23 -12.50 6.63
N PRO A 87 14.44 -13.13 6.62
CA PRO A 87 15.72 -12.43 6.55
C PRO A 87 15.81 -11.49 5.32
N ALA A 88 16.53 -10.39 5.46
CA ALA A 88 16.65 -9.35 4.44
C ALA A 88 17.18 -9.89 3.11
N GLN A 89 18.24 -10.72 3.14
CA GLN A 89 18.83 -11.32 1.96
C GLN A 89 17.85 -12.30 1.27
N THR A 90 17.06 -13.05 2.05
CA THR A 90 16.02 -13.94 1.51
C THR A 90 14.91 -13.14 0.83
N ALA A 91 14.49 -12.00 1.43
CA ALA A 91 13.51 -11.11 0.80
C ALA A 91 14.03 -10.52 -0.50
N GLN A 92 15.30 -10.09 -0.53
CA GLN A 92 15.96 -9.59 -1.75
C GLN A 92 16.02 -10.67 -2.84
N ALA A 93 16.47 -11.88 -2.49
CA ALA A 93 16.61 -12.97 -3.44
C ALA A 93 15.24 -13.38 -4.04
N ALA A 94 14.20 -13.49 -3.20
CA ALA A 94 12.86 -13.84 -3.68
C ALA A 94 12.26 -12.74 -4.58
N ALA A 95 12.39 -11.47 -4.20
CA ALA A 95 11.92 -10.35 -5.02
C ALA A 95 12.68 -10.26 -6.35
N ALA A 96 14.00 -10.46 -6.36
CA ALA A 96 14.81 -10.47 -7.56
C ALA A 96 14.41 -11.62 -8.52
N GLN A 97 14.12 -12.82 -8.01
CA GLN A 97 13.63 -13.93 -8.83
C GLN A 97 12.25 -13.62 -9.44
N LEU A 98 11.36 -13.01 -8.67
CA LEU A 98 10.06 -12.57 -9.18
C LEU A 98 10.19 -11.50 -10.27
N ALA A 99 11.04 -10.50 -10.04
CA ALA A 99 11.29 -9.43 -11.01
C ALA A 99 11.95 -9.97 -12.30
N GLN A 100 12.84 -10.96 -12.20
CA GLN A 100 13.44 -11.62 -13.35
C GLN A 100 12.42 -12.44 -14.14
N ALA A 101 11.51 -13.14 -13.44
CA ALA A 101 10.46 -13.94 -14.07
C ALA A 101 9.34 -13.08 -14.68
N TYR A 102 9.08 -11.91 -14.10
CA TYR A 102 8.01 -10.99 -14.47
C TYR A 102 8.52 -9.54 -14.53
N PRO A 103 9.31 -9.19 -15.58
CA PRO A 103 9.88 -7.85 -15.72
C PRO A 103 8.82 -6.74 -15.63
N ASP A 104 9.13 -5.66 -14.93
CA ASP A 104 8.30 -4.47 -14.72
C ASP A 104 6.94 -4.71 -14.02
N ARG A 105 6.72 -5.91 -13.47
CA ARG A 105 5.45 -6.28 -12.84
C ARG A 105 5.53 -6.44 -11.32
N LEU A 106 6.64 -6.03 -10.69
CA LEU A 106 6.84 -6.11 -9.24
C LEU A 106 7.22 -4.76 -8.64
N VAL A 107 6.57 -4.39 -7.53
CA VAL A 107 7.00 -3.32 -6.62
C VAL A 107 7.13 -3.89 -5.20
N LEU A 108 8.31 -3.84 -4.61
CA LEU A 108 8.51 -4.32 -3.25
C LEU A 108 8.32 -3.19 -2.24
N GLY A 109 7.12 -3.12 -1.65
CA GLY A 109 6.84 -2.25 -0.51
C GLY A 109 7.16 -2.97 0.80
N LEU A 110 8.01 -2.35 1.62
CA LEU A 110 8.49 -2.89 2.90
C LEU A 110 7.92 -2.10 4.08
N GLY A 111 7.68 -2.77 5.19
CA GLY A 111 7.25 -2.11 6.42
C GLY A 111 7.78 -2.80 7.68
N VAL A 112 8.03 -1.97 8.71
CA VAL A 112 8.49 -2.46 10.01
C VAL A 112 7.36 -3.10 10.83
N GLY A 113 6.10 -2.92 10.43
CA GLY A 113 4.94 -3.47 11.13
C GLY A 113 4.81 -2.97 12.57
N TYR A 114 4.36 -3.87 13.45
CA TYR A 114 4.03 -3.57 14.85
C TYR A 114 4.75 -4.54 15.81
N PRO A 115 4.90 -4.18 17.11
CA PRO A 115 5.58 -5.02 18.10
C PRO A 115 5.05 -6.45 18.20
N GLN A 116 3.73 -6.63 18.05
CA GLN A 116 3.09 -7.96 18.10
C GLN A 116 3.55 -8.86 16.96
N GLN A 117 3.87 -8.30 15.80
CA GLN A 117 4.34 -9.05 14.64
C GLN A 117 5.80 -9.52 14.80
N ALA A 118 6.64 -8.71 15.44
CA ALA A 118 7.99 -9.13 15.82
C ALA A 118 7.94 -10.25 16.89
N ALA A 119 7.12 -10.06 17.93
CA ALA A 119 6.94 -11.03 18.98
C ALA A 119 6.39 -12.39 18.48
N ALA A 120 5.54 -12.38 17.45
CA ALA A 120 4.99 -13.61 16.85
C ALA A 120 6.05 -14.51 16.19
N VAL A 121 7.26 -14.01 15.99
CA VAL A 121 8.41 -14.75 15.42
C VAL A 121 9.64 -14.70 16.35
N ASP A 122 9.42 -14.53 17.64
CA ASP A 122 10.44 -14.49 18.69
C ASP A 122 11.54 -13.44 18.41
N ARG A 123 11.15 -12.27 17.87
CA ARG A 123 12.05 -11.15 17.59
C ARG A 123 11.72 -9.93 18.45
N GLU A 124 12.75 -9.19 18.83
CA GLU A 124 12.60 -7.90 19.47
C GLU A 124 12.29 -6.82 18.42
N PHE A 125 11.23 -6.04 18.65
CA PHE A 125 10.84 -4.94 17.74
C PHE A 125 11.89 -3.83 17.67
N GLY A 126 12.53 -3.52 18.79
CA GLY A 126 13.60 -2.54 18.89
C GLY A 126 13.20 -1.13 18.52
N ARG A 127 14.12 -0.39 17.91
CA ARG A 127 13.89 0.97 17.40
C ARG A 127 13.51 0.90 15.93
N PRO A 128 12.25 1.19 15.53
CA PRO A 128 11.73 0.95 14.17
C PRO A 128 12.61 1.51 13.05
N LEU A 129 13.12 2.73 13.23
CA LEU A 129 13.97 3.38 12.21
C LEU A 129 15.32 2.66 12.05
N ALA A 130 16.00 2.33 13.16
CA ALA A 130 17.28 1.62 13.12
C ALA A 130 17.12 0.19 12.60
N THR A 131 16.04 -0.49 13.00
CA THR A 131 15.71 -1.83 12.54
C THR A 131 15.48 -1.86 11.03
N MET A 132 14.70 -0.90 10.49
CA MET A 132 14.46 -0.79 9.06
C MET A 132 15.73 -0.45 8.28
N ARG A 133 16.54 0.50 8.76
CA ARG A 133 17.83 0.82 8.14
C ARG A 133 18.72 -0.42 8.03
N GLY A 134 18.94 -1.13 9.13
CA GLY A 134 19.76 -2.34 9.14
C GLY A 134 19.20 -3.46 8.25
N TYR A 135 17.87 -3.53 8.09
CA TYR A 135 17.26 -4.47 7.16
C TYR A 135 17.56 -4.09 5.70
N LEU A 136 17.40 -2.82 5.32
CA LEU A 136 17.69 -2.32 3.97
C LEU A 136 19.18 -2.46 3.60
N GLU A 137 20.07 -2.16 4.54
CA GLU A 137 21.52 -2.36 4.35
C GLU A 137 21.87 -3.83 4.11
N LYS A 138 21.26 -4.75 4.86
CA LYS A 138 21.44 -6.19 4.65
C LYS A 138 20.84 -6.68 3.34
N MET A 139 19.74 -6.08 2.86
CA MET A 139 19.20 -6.39 1.54
C MET A 139 20.15 -6.00 0.40
N ALA A 140 20.87 -4.90 0.56
CA ALA A 140 21.84 -4.40 -0.41
C ALA A 140 23.20 -5.13 -0.37
N ALA A 141 23.48 -5.88 0.70
CA ALA A 141 24.73 -6.60 0.86
C ALA A 141 24.86 -7.78 -0.11
N PRO A 142 26.03 -8.01 -0.71
CA PRO A 142 26.27 -9.15 -1.58
C PRO A 142 26.08 -10.48 -0.82
N THR A 143 25.63 -11.49 -1.54
CA THR A 143 25.40 -12.86 -1.01
C THR A 143 26.15 -13.89 -1.83
N VAL A 144 26.35 -15.08 -1.25
CA VAL A 144 26.91 -16.25 -1.96
C VAL A 144 25.95 -17.42 -1.78
N PRO A 145 25.33 -17.93 -2.87
CA PRO A 145 25.37 -17.37 -4.24
C PRO A 145 24.74 -15.98 -4.33
N PRO A 146 25.04 -15.19 -5.36
CA PRO A 146 24.41 -13.88 -5.55
C PRO A 146 22.90 -14.03 -5.84
N ALA A 147 22.11 -13.03 -5.46
CA ALA A 147 20.73 -12.92 -5.90
C ALA A 147 20.64 -12.79 -7.42
N ALA A 148 19.47 -13.07 -8.01
CA ALA A 148 19.23 -12.88 -9.43
C ALA A 148 19.51 -11.42 -9.82
N ASP A 149 20.12 -11.21 -10.99
CA ASP A 149 20.34 -9.88 -11.55
C ASP A 149 19.04 -9.35 -12.15
N ALA A 150 18.27 -8.62 -11.34
CA ALA A 150 17.01 -8.01 -11.73
C ALA A 150 16.82 -6.69 -10.97
N VAL A 151 16.30 -5.70 -11.69
CA VAL A 151 15.98 -4.38 -11.13
C VAL A 151 14.49 -4.30 -10.87
N PHE A 152 14.13 -3.84 -9.68
CA PHE A 152 12.73 -3.61 -9.27
C PHE A 152 12.68 -2.49 -8.23
N PRO A 153 11.59 -1.69 -8.19
CA PRO A 153 11.49 -0.62 -7.21
C PRO A 153 11.23 -1.18 -5.81
N ARG A 154 11.96 -0.64 -4.84
CA ARG A 154 11.77 -0.85 -3.40
C ARG A 154 11.23 0.42 -2.79
N ILE A 155 10.07 0.36 -2.16
CA ILE A 155 9.45 1.49 -1.48
C ILE A 155 9.19 1.16 -0.01
N LEU A 156 9.09 2.20 0.81
CA LEU A 156 9.01 2.03 2.26
C LEU A 156 7.71 2.60 2.82
N ALA A 157 6.99 1.81 3.64
CA ALA A 157 5.89 2.35 4.41
C ALA A 157 6.38 3.45 5.36
N ALA A 158 5.94 4.68 5.12
CA ALA A 158 6.46 5.85 5.80
C ALA A 158 5.36 6.88 6.05
N ASN A 159 4.78 6.87 7.25
CA ASN A 159 3.76 7.85 7.66
C ASN A 159 4.36 9.04 8.44
N GLY A 160 5.58 8.92 8.94
CA GLY A 160 6.25 9.96 9.70
C GLY A 160 7.53 10.46 9.03
N PRO A 161 7.99 11.69 9.38
CA PRO A 161 9.08 12.38 8.68
C PRO A 161 10.42 11.62 8.73
N LYS A 162 10.74 10.95 9.85
CA LYS A 162 12.01 10.20 9.97
C LYS A 162 12.05 8.96 9.07
N MET A 163 10.93 8.24 8.95
CA MET A 163 10.85 7.08 8.06
C MET A 163 10.80 7.52 6.59
N LEU A 164 10.16 8.65 6.30
CA LEU A 164 10.16 9.26 4.97
C LEU A 164 11.57 9.69 4.54
N ALA A 165 12.37 10.28 5.44
CA ALA A 165 13.77 10.61 5.17
C ALA A 165 14.60 9.35 4.88
N LEU A 166 14.37 8.26 5.63
CA LEU A 166 15.00 6.96 5.36
C LEU A 166 14.60 6.40 3.99
N ALA A 167 13.31 6.53 3.62
CA ALA A 167 12.83 6.12 2.31
C ALA A 167 13.53 6.91 1.18
N ALA A 168 13.65 8.23 1.31
CA ALA A 168 14.35 9.08 0.36
C ALA A 168 15.83 8.68 0.21
N GLU A 169 16.49 8.31 1.30
CA GLU A 169 17.92 7.97 1.33
C GLU A 169 18.20 6.58 0.75
N LEU A 170 17.44 5.55 1.14
CA LEU A 170 17.81 4.14 0.91
C LEU A 170 16.88 3.36 -0.02
N THR A 171 15.79 3.98 -0.51
CA THR A 171 14.81 3.29 -1.36
C THR A 171 14.38 4.13 -2.56
N ASP A 172 13.58 3.55 -3.43
CA ASP A 172 13.08 4.19 -4.64
C ASP A 172 11.80 5.00 -4.40
N GLY A 173 11.25 4.98 -3.17
CA GLY A 173 10.04 5.72 -2.85
C GLY A 173 9.42 5.41 -1.50
N ALA A 174 8.22 5.92 -1.31
CA ALA A 174 7.44 5.78 -0.08
C ALA A 174 5.99 5.33 -0.36
N LEU A 175 5.42 4.64 0.64
CA LEU A 175 4.03 4.18 0.65
C LEU A 175 3.36 4.61 1.96
N PRO A 176 2.86 5.85 2.06
CA PRO A 176 2.00 6.28 3.17
C PRO A 176 0.58 5.71 3.04
N PHE A 177 -0.09 5.57 4.20
CA PHE A 177 -1.46 5.09 4.27
C PHE A 177 -2.26 5.86 5.33
N GLY A 178 -3.52 6.18 5.00
CA GLY A 178 -4.49 6.74 5.94
C GLY A 178 -4.13 8.15 6.43
N LEU A 179 -3.53 8.97 5.57
CA LEU A 179 -3.20 10.37 5.82
C LEU A 179 -3.99 11.27 4.87
N PRO A 180 -4.25 12.54 5.21
CA PRO A 180 -4.95 13.45 4.33
C PRO A 180 -4.09 13.88 3.13
N ALA A 181 -4.71 14.35 2.04
CA ALA A 181 -4.01 14.80 0.84
C ALA A 181 -3.01 15.94 1.10
N SER A 182 -3.26 16.80 2.09
CA SER A 182 -2.29 17.82 2.53
C SER A 182 -0.99 17.20 3.07
N ALA A 183 -1.05 16.03 3.68
CA ALA A 183 0.16 15.28 4.08
C ALA A 183 0.88 14.71 2.85
N THR A 184 0.16 14.23 1.84
CA THR A 184 0.74 13.77 0.56
C THR A 184 1.57 14.87 -0.10
N ALA A 185 1.06 16.11 -0.15
CA ALA A 185 1.80 17.25 -0.70
C ALA A 185 3.12 17.51 0.05
N ARG A 186 3.09 17.49 1.39
CA ARG A 186 4.31 17.64 2.20
C ARG A 186 5.30 16.48 1.98
N MET A 187 4.77 15.26 1.86
CA MET A 187 5.60 14.08 1.59
C MET A 187 6.26 14.14 0.21
N ARG A 188 5.53 14.56 -0.83
CA ARG A 188 6.09 14.78 -2.16
C ARG A 188 7.20 15.81 -2.12
N GLN A 189 6.99 16.92 -1.42
CA GLN A 189 8.01 17.96 -1.27
C GLN A 189 9.29 17.44 -0.57
N ALA A 190 9.12 16.64 0.49
CA ALA A 190 10.24 16.08 1.23
C ALA A 190 10.95 14.94 0.49
N LEU A 191 10.21 14.14 -0.29
CA LEU A 191 10.73 12.99 -1.03
C LEU A 191 11.44 13.40 -2.32
N GLY A 192 11.04 14.53 -2.90
CA GLY A 192 11.52 15.01 -4.20
C GLY A 192 10.82 14.36 -5.40
N PRO A 193 11.08 14.84 -6.64
CA PRO A 193 10.38 14.36 -7.84
C PRO A 193 10.85 12.99 -8.34
N ASP A 194 12.06 12.59 -8.01
CA ASP A 194 12.72 11.39 -8.55
C ASP A 194 12.35 10.09 -7.80
N LYS A 195 11.51 10.20 -6.77
CA LYS A 195 11.06 9.07 -5.95
C LYS A 195 9.60 8.73 -6.19
N LEU A 196 9.28 7.46 -6.14
CA LEU A 196 7.91 6.97 -6.27
C LEU A 196 7.10 7.26 -4.98
N LEU A 197 5.96 7.89 -5.11
CA LEU A 197 5.02 8.12 -4.01
C LEU A 197 3.71 7.40 -4.29
N VAL A 198 3.50 6.29 -3.60
CA VAL A 198 2.30 5.45 -3.68
C VAL A 198 1.45 5.70 -2.44
N VAL A 199 0.17 6.01 -2.59
CA VAL A 199 -0.70 6.35 -1.46
C VAL A 199 -1.86 5.37 -1.35
N GLY A 200 -1.98 4.70 -0.20
CA GLY A 200 -3.17 3.91 0.13
C GLY A 200 -4.23 4.81 0.79
N VAL A 201 -5.45 4.75 0.27
CA VAL A 201 -6.58 5.57 0.74
C VAL A 201 -7.68 4.63 1.24
N SER A 202 -8.12 4.80 2.49
CA SER A 202 -9.27 4.06 3.01
C SER A 202 -10.53 4.40 2.22
N ALA A 203 -11.29 3.40 1.76
CA ALA A 203 -12.43 3.60 0.90
C ALA A 203 -13.67 2.84 1.42
N PHE A 204 -14.77 3.58 1.57
CA PHE A 204 -16.05 3.08 2.07
C PHE A 204 -17.12 3.34 1.02
N VAL A 205 -17.43 2.33 0.23
CA VAL A 205 -18.40 2.46 -0.87
C VAL A 205 -19.82 2.31 -0.33
N GLU A 206 -20.74 3.15 -0.82
CA GLU A 206 -22.15 3.02 -0.49
C GLU A 206 -22.70 1.69 -1.01
N GLU A 207 -23.36 0.92 -0.14
CA GLU A 207 -23.91 -0.39 -0.47
C GLU A 207 -25.33 -0.53 0.06
N PRO A 208 -26.26 -1.10 -0.74
CA PRO A 208 -27.63 -1.36 -0.29
C PRO A 208 -27.65 -2.27 0.94
N GLY A 209 -28.37 -1.87 1.97
CA GLY A 209 -28.55 -2.65 3.19
C GLY A 209 -27.39 -2.61 4.19
N ALA A 210 -26.29 -1.93 3.87
CA ALA A 210 -25.22 -1.63 4.83
C ALA A 210 -25.49 -0.31 5.58
N ALA A 211 -24.77 -0.09 6.68
CA ALA A 211 -24.73 1.23 7.32
C ALA A 211 -24.16 2.26 6.34
N PRO A 212 -24.56 3.55 6.44
CA PRO A 212 -24.05 4.60 5.58
C PRO A 212 -22.51 4.61 5.50
N ALA A 213 -21.96 4.81 4.31
CA ALA A 213 -20.51 4.76 4.09
C ALA A 213 -19.75 5.74 5.00
N ARG A 214 -20.27 6.95 5.22
CA ARG A 214 -19.67 7.94 6.15
C ARG A 214 -19.66 7.45 7.60
N GLU A 215 -20.68 6.75 8.07
CA GLU A 215 -20.72 6.22 9.45
C GLU A 215 -19.66 5.12 9.63
N ARG A 216 -19.50 4.22 8.65
CA ARG A 216 -18.47 3.19 8.65
C ARG A 216 -17.07 3.83 8.58
N ALA A 217 -16.90 4.85 7.75
CA ALA A 217 -15.66 5.63 7.66
C ALA A 217 -15.32 6.30 9.00
N ARG A 218 -16.30 6.95 9.64
CA ARG A 218 -16.13 7.57 10.97
C ARG A 218 -15.68 6.57 12.03
N ALA A 219 -16.31 5.42 12.09
CA ALA A 219 -15.94 4.37 13.04
C ALA A 219 -14.49 3.89 12.80
N ALA A 220 -14.10 3.68 11.54
CA ALA A 220 -12.75 3.26 11.18
C ALA A 220 -11.69 4.34 11.46
N VAL A 221 -11.98 5.60 11.14
CA VAL A 221 -11.11 6.75 11.46
C VAL A 221 -10.95 6.89 12.97
N GLY A 222 -12.02 6.83 13.75
CA GLY A 222 -11.96 6.88 15.22
C GLY A 222 -11.10 5.76 15.80
N ALA A 223 -11.26 4.52 15.31
CA ALA A 223 -10.43 3.41 15.73
C ALA A 223 -8.95 3.61 15.34
N ALA A 224 -8.68 4.18 14.16
CA ALA A 224 -7.32 4.44 13.70
C ALA A 224 -6.60 5.53 14.51
N LEU A 225 -7.32 6.54 14.99
CA LEU A 225 -6.79 7.63 15.82
C LEU A 225 -6.30 7.18 17.20
N SER A 226 -6.66 5.98 17.64
CA SER A 226 -6.04 5.36 18.83
C SER A 226 -4.53 5.14 18.69
N ARG A 227 -3.99 5.24 17.47
CA ARG A 227 -2.56 5.18 17.19
C ARG A 227 -1.95 6.59 17.36
N PRO A 228 -1.04 6.79 18.35
CA PRO A 228 -0.51 8.13 18.65
C PRO A 228 0.15 8.84 17.45
N TRP A 229 0.82 8.07 16.57
CA TRP A 229 1.47 8.63 15.39
C TRP A 229 0.47 9.21 14.37
N LEU A 230 -0.75 8.64 14.27
CA LEU A 230 -1.77 9.15 13.34
C LEU A 230 -2.37 10.43 13.88
N ALA A 231 -2.73 10.48 15.16
CA ALA A 231 -3.24 11.69 15.80
C ALA A 231 -2.24 12.85 15.62
N GLU A 232 -0.94 12.61 15.81
CA GLU A 232 0.10 13.61 15.60
C GLU A 232 0.19 14.07 14.14
N ALA A 233 0.18 13.12 13.17
CA ALA A 233 0.21 13.45 11.75
C ALA A 233 -1.01 14.27 11.30
N VAL A 234 -2.17 13.98 11.86
CA VAL A 234 -3.42 14.72 11.62
C VAL A 234 -3.34 16.14 12.19
N LYS A 235 -2.79 16.32 13.40
CA LYS A 235 -2.52 17.65 13.97
C LYS A 235 -1.58 18.47 13.07
N GLN A 236 -0.51 17.87 12.60
CA GLN A 236 0.43 18.49 11.65
C GLN A 236 -0.24 18.85 10.30
N SER A 237 -1.39 18.25 10.01
CA SER A 237 -2.21 18.57 8.84
C SER A 237 -3.24 19.69 9.10
N GLY A 238 -3.22 20.29 10.29
CA GLY A 238 -4.04 21.47 10.65
C GLY A 238 -5.34 21.15 11.41
N PHE A 239 -5.60 19.90 11.75
CA PHE A 239 -6.77 19.54 12.56
C PHE A 239 -6.54 19.85 14.04
N THR A 240 -7.55 20.39 14.69
CA THR A 240 -7.54 20.72 16.12
C THR A 240 -7.78 19.49 17.00
N ASP A 241 -7.35 19.56 18.27
CA ASP A 241 -7.61 18.49 19.25
C ASP A 241 -9.11 18.18 19.39
N ARG A 242 -9.97 19.17 19.26
CA ARG A 242 -11.43 19.00 19.30
C ARG A 242 -11.94 18.19 18.10
N GLN A 243 -11.52 18.53 16.88
CA GLN A 243 -11.92 17.80 15.67
C GLN A 243 -11.47 16.33 15.73
N ILE A 244 -10.28 16.09 16.26
CA ILE A 244 -9.73 14.76 16.47
C ILE A 244 -10.53 13.98 17.52
N ALA A 245 -10.86 14.62 18.65
CA ALA A 245 -11.63 13.98 19.73
C ALA A 245 -13.07 13.66 19.31
N ASP A 246 -13.70 14.59 18.58
CA ASP A 246 -15.08 14.45 18.10
C ASP A 246 -15.18 13.57 16.83
N VAL A 247 -14.06 13.23 16.19
CA VAL A 247 -13.99 12.59 14.87
C VAL A 247 -14.97 13.29 13.92
N ASP A 248 -14.82 14.60 13.76
CA ASP A 248 -15.77 15.42 13.03
C ASP A 248 -15.84 15.08 11.53
N ASP A 249 -16.84 15.61 10.83
CA ASP A 249 -17.06 15.33 9.43
C ASP A 249 -15.86 15.71 8.55
N ALA A 250 -15.25 16.86 8.82
CA ALA A 250 -14.11 17.35 8.04
C ALA A 250 -12.89 16.43 8.18
N LEU A 251 -12.69 15.87 9.36
CA LEU A 251 -11.63 14.90 9.61
C LEU A 251 -11.90 13.57 8.90
N VAL A 252 -13.15 13.07 8.94
CA VAL A 252 -13.56 11.85 8.25
C VAL A 252 -13.36 12.01 6.75
N ASP A 253 -13.84 13.12 6.17
CA ASP A 253 -13.73 13.42 4.73
C ASP A 253 -12.26 13.56 4.28
N ALA A 254 -11.36 14.01 5.17
CA ALA A 254 -9.94 14.13 4.85
C ALA A 254 -9.16 12.81 4.94
N LEU A 255 -9.59 11.85 5.76
CA LEU A 255 -8.86 10.60 6.02
C LEU A 255 -9.39 9.38 5.28
N ALA A 256 -10.62 9.46 4.74
CA ALA A 256 -11.27 8.35 4.07
C ALA A 256 -12.13 8.84 2.91
N ALA A 257 -11.98 8.22 1.75
CA ALA A 257 -12.92 8.37 0.65
C ALA A 257 -14.19 7.56 0.95
N HIS A 258 -15.38 8.16 0.82
CA HIS A 258 -16.61 7.45 1.11
C HIS A 258 -17.78 7.92 0.23
N GLY A 259 -18.75 7.05 -0.03
CA GLY A 259 -19.96 7.35 -0.81
C GLY A 259 -20.03 6.62 -2.15
N THR A 260 -20.46 7.34 -3.20
CA THR A 260 -20.58 6.80 -4.57
C THR A 260 -19.22 6.54 -5.22
N PRO A 261 -19.17 5.79 -6.34
CA PRO A 261 -17.92 5.62 -7.11
C PRO A 261 -17.24 6.95 -7.48
N GLU A 262 -18.02 7.97 -7.83
CA GLU A 262 -17.51 9.30 -8.18
C GLU A 262 -16.92 10.02 -6.95
N ALA A 263 -17.54 9.87 -5.77
CA ALA A 263 -17.02 10.44 -4.54
C ALA A 263 -15.70 9.75 -4.11
N ILE A 264 -15.61 8.43 -4.29
CA ILE A 264 -14.34 7.70 -4.09
C ILE A 264 -13.27 8.21 -5.06
N ALA A 265 -13.59 8.34 -6.36
CA ALA A 265 -12.68 8.86 -7.36
C ALA A 265 -12.18 10.28 -7.01
N ALA A 266 -13.07 11.16 -6.55
CA ALA A 266 -12.70 12.51 -6.11
C ALA A 266 -11.68 12.48 -4.95
N GLY A 267 -11.89 11.64 -3.93
CA GLY A 267 -10.94 11.48 -2.83
C GLY A 267 -9.58 10.94 -3.27
N LEU A 268 -9.53 10.06 -4.28
CA LEU A 268 -8.27 9.60 -4.88
C LEU A 268 -7.59 10.71 -5.69
N GLN A 269 -8.36 11.49 -6.46
CA GLN A 269 -7.86 12.61 -7.24
C GLN A 269 -7.19 13.67 -6.38
N ASP A 270 -7.68 13.93 -5.17
CA ASP A 270 -7.06 14.87 -4.24
C ASP A 270 -5.61 14.48 -3.90
N HIS A 271 -5.34 13.19 -3.73
CA HIS A 271 -3.98 12.69 -3.50
C HIS A 271 -3.10 12.75 -4.74
N LEU A 272 -3.65 12.46 -5.94
CA LEU A 272 -2.93 12.63 -7.20
C LEU A 272 -2.57 14.10 -7.44
N ALA A 273 -3.52 15.02 -7.24
CA ALA A 273 -3.29 16.47 -7.33
C ALA A 273 -2.26 16.96 -6.29
N ALA A 274 -2.19 16.31 -5.14
CA ALA A 274 -1.18 16.57 -4.10
C ALA A 274 0.19 15.98 -4.41
N GLY A 275 0.37 15.31 -5.54
CA GLY A 275 1.66 14.82 -6.04
C GLY A 275 1.93 13.33 -5.77
N ALA A 276 0.93 12.51 -5.45
CA ALA A 276 1.08 11.07 -5.53
C ALA A 276 1.29 10.63 -6.99
N ASP A 277 2.19 9.67 -7.21
CA ASP A 277 2.35 9.05 -8.54
C ASP A 277 1.30 7.97 -8.79
N HIS A 278 0.85 7.35 -7.71
CA HIS A 278 -0.10 6.25 -7.75
C HIS A 278 -0.93 6.22 -6.47
N VAL A 279 -2.22 5.97 -6.62
CA VAL A 279 -3.15 5.82 -5.49
C VAL A 279 -3.88 4.49 -5.56
N GLY A 280 -4.23 3.94 -4.40
CA GLY A 280 -5.03 2.70 -4.34
C GLY A 280 -6.08 2.77 -3.24
N PRO A 281 -7.38 2.59 -3.57
CA PRO A 281 -8.41 2.41 -2.56
C PRO A 281 -8.19 1.11 -1.79
N VAL A 282 -8.27 1.20 -0.47
CA VAL A 282 -8.29 0.09 0.47
C VAL A 282 -9.72 -0.03 0.98
N LEU A 283 -10.44 -1.01 0.48
CA LEU A 283 -11.86 -1.19 0.85
C LEU A 283 -12.02 -1.61 2.32
N ASP A 284 -13.12 -1.18 2.90
CA ASP A 284 -13.71 -1.80 4.09
C ASP A 284 -14.27 -3.18 3.71
N ALA A 285 -13.37 -4.15 3.61
CA ALA A 285 -13.64 -5.46 3.02
C ALA A 285 -14.33 -6.40 4.01
N GLY A 286 -15.45 -6.98 3.60
CA GLY A 286 -16.09 -8.10 4.29
C GLY A 286 -15.31 -9.43 4.09
N PRO A 287 -15.81 -10.54 4.66
CA PRO A 287 -15.10 -11.82 4.60
C PRO A 287 -15.10 -12.48 3.20
N ASP A 288 -16.02 -12.13 2.33
CA ASP A 288 -16.17 -12.69 0.99
C ASP A 288 -15.34 -11.90 -0.02
N LEU A 289 -14.21 -12.48 -0.43
CA LEU A 289 -13.28 -11.85 -1.37
C LEU A 289 -13.94 -11.53 -2.72
N LEU A 290 -14.70 -12.45 -3.27
CA LEU A 290 -15.24 -12.27 -4.63
C LEU A 290 -16.35 -11.22 -4.67
N ARG A 291 -17.12 -11.07 -3.59
CA ARG A 291 -18.08 -9.98 -3.42
C ARG A 291 -17.37 -8.62 -3.28
N ASN A 292 -16.29 -8.58 -2.53
CA ASN A 292 -15.47 -7.36 -2.42
C ASN A 292 -14.87 -6.95 -3.79
N VAL A 293 -14.50 -7.93 -4.62
CA VAL A 293 -14.05 -7.68 -6.01
C VAL A 293 -15.16 -7.07 -6.86
N GLU A 294 -16.42 -7.49 -6.69
CA GLU A 294 -17.56 -6.86 -7.39
C GLU A 294 -17.68 -5.36 -7.06
N THR A 295 -17.39 -4.99 -5.82
CA THR A 295 -17.36 -3.58 -5.45
C THR A 295 -16.24 -2.83 -6.20
N LEU A 296 -15.04 -3.41 -6.32
CA LEU A 296 -13.97 -2.81 -7.12
C LEU A 296 -14.29 -2.75 -8.62
N GLU A 297 -14.97 -3.76 -9.17
CA GLU A 297 -15.45 -3.73 -10.56
C GLU A 297 -16.47 -2.59 -10.80
N ARG A 298 -17.37 -2.33 -9.84
CA ARG A 298 -18.28 -1.18 -9.91
C ARG A 298 -17.57 0.17 -9.80
N LEU A 299 -16.45 0.23 -9.05
CA LEU A 299 -15.64 1.44 -8.93
C LEU A 299 -14.81 1.73 -10.20
N ALA A 300 -14.43 0.69 -10.94
CA ALA A 300 -13.47 0.78 -12.04
C ALA A 300 -13.78 1.92 -13.05
N PRO A 301 -15.01 2.11 -13.55
CA PRO A 301 -15.29 3.17 -14.52
C PRO A 301 -14.97 4.58 -13.99
N ALA A 302 -15.23 4.86 -12.71
CA ALA A 302 -15.00 6.17 -12.13
C ALA A 302 -13.52 6.39 -11.78
N VAL A 303 -12.87 5.39 -11.16
CA VAL A 303 -11.49 5.55 -10.68
C VAL A 303 -10.44 5.38 -11.78
N LEU A 304 -10.72 4.65 -12.84
CA LEU A 304 -9.81 4.49 -13.98
C LEU A 304 -9.91 5.64 -15.01
N ALA A 305 -10.85 6.57 -14.83
CA ALA A 305 -10.95 7.80 -15.60
C ALA A 305 -9.98 8.90 -15.10
N LEU A 306 -9.32 8.70 -13.95
CA LEU A 306 -8.32 9.60 -13.38
C LEU A 306 -6.99 9.45 -14.12
#